data_972bded226a5ff665da7407abf69b9d1
#
_entry.id   972bded226a5ff665da7407abf69b9d1
#
_cell.length_a   1.000
_cell.length_b   1.000
_cell.length_c   1.000
_cell.angle_alpha   90.00
_cell.angle_beta   90.00
_cell.angle_gamma   90.00
#
_symmetry.space_group_name_H-M   'P 1'
#
loop_
_entity.id
_entity.type
_entity.pdbx_description
1 polymer ?
#
loop_
_entity_poly.entity_id
_entity_poly.type
_entity_poly.pdbx_seq_one_letter_code
_entity_poly.pdbx_strand_id
1 'polypeptide(L)'
;MNAQDRYNSERYPDMTCFLALRNIERNERKERRNRMKENWIYRRGDVYLANLDPYIGSEQGGTRPVVVLQNNTGNYYCPTLIVAPITSKAGKKPSQPTHYYAERIHGLELPGMVLLEQIKSIDKRRVKKYLGRMTRQQMDEIGEAIEEALGLYVPEEMEAP
;
A
#
# COMPACT_ATOMS: atom_id res chain seq x y z
N MET A 1 0.39 30.10 -11.28
CA MET A 1 0.23 28.77 -11.94
C MET A 1 1.32 28.67 -12.99
N ASN A 2 2.22 27.69 -12.89
CA ASN A 2 3.32 27.54 -13.85
C ASN A 2 2.84 26.79 -15.11
N ALA A 3 3.68 26.74 -16.17
CA ALA A 3 3.34 26.10 -17.44
C ALA A 3 2.98 24.62 -17.31
N GLN A 4 3.59 23.92 -16.36
CA GLN A 4 3.35 22.50 -16.07
C GLN A 4 1.98 22.28 -15.41
N ASP A 5 1.57 23.21 -14.54
CA ASP A 5 0.25 23.14 -13.89
C ASP A 5 -0.88 23.38 -14.89
N ARG A 6 -0.64 24.26 -15.89
CA ARG A 6 -1.59 24.53 -16.96
C ARG A 6 -1.72 23.32 -17.91
N TYR A 7 -0.59 22.73 -18.31
CA TYR A 7 -0.55 21.53 -19.16
C TYR A 7 -1.31 20.34 -18.53
N ASN A 8 -1.14 20.14 -17.23
CA ASN A 8 -1.80 19.06 -16.50
C ASN A 8 -3.31 19.30 -16.32
N SER A 9 -3.74 20.55 -16.11
CA SER A 9 -5.16 20.89 -15.95
C SER A 9 -5.97 20.78 -17.24
N GLU A 10 -5.35 21.03 -18.40
CA GLU A 10 -5.99 20.91 -19.71
C GLU A 10 -6.12 19.45 -20.18
N ARG A 11 -5.17 18.61 -19.82
CA ARG A 11 -5.13 17.19 -20.26
C ARG A 11 -5.91 16.26 -19.35
N TYR A 12 -6.08 16.62 -18.09
CA TYR A 12 -6.74 15.80 -17.07
C TYR A 12 -7.66 16.67 -16.19
N PRO A 13 -8.83 17.09 -16.70
CA PRO A 13 -9.74 17.98 -15.97
C PRO A 13 -10.23 17.39 -14.63
N ASP A 14 -10.24 16.07 -14.48
CA ASP A 14 -10.62 15.38 -13.23
C ASP A 14 -9.43 15.13 -12.27
N MET A 15 -8.24 15.60 -12.60
CA MET A 15 -7.09 15.56 -11.68
C MET A 15 -7.15 16.65 -10.58
N THR A 16 -8.33 17.06 -10.19
CA THR A 16 -8.56 17.87 -8.97
C THR A 16 -7.92 17.24 -7.74
N CYS A 17 -7.79 15.92 -7.70
CA CYS A 17 -7.06 15.22 -6.63
C CYS A 17 -5.57 15.59 -6.61
N PHE A 18 -4.92 15.72 -7.77
CA PHE A 18 -3.49 16.08 -7.86
C PHE A 18 -3.21 17.56 -7.60
N LEU A 19 -4.12 18.42 -8.04
CA LEU A 19 -4.03 19.88 -7.78
C LEU A 19 -4.47 20.22 -6.36
N ALA A 20 -5.47 19.49 -5.82
CA ALA A 20 -5.85 19.58 -4.42
C ALA A 20 -4.69 19.11 -3.51
N LEU A 21 -3.93 18.09 -3.90
CA LEU A 21 -2.73 17.65 -3.17
C LEU A 21 -1.70 18.78 -3.05
N ARG A 22 -1.46 19.57 -4.11
CA ARG A 22 -0.51 20.71 -4.07
C ARG A 22 -0.99 21.88 -3.21
N ASN A 23 -2.29 22.16 -3.20
CA ASN A 23 -2.88 23.23 -2.37
C ASN A 23 -3.01 22.80 -0.90
N ILE A 24 -3.27 21.54 -0.65
CA ILE A 24 -3.22 20.91 0.67
C ILE A 24 -1.79 20.97 1.22
N GLU A 25 -0.75 20.79 0.37
CA GLU A 25 0.67 20.88 0.76
C GLU A 25 1.03 22.17 1.49
N ARG A 26 0.44 23.30 1.13
CA ARG A 26 0.80 24.60 1.69
C ARG A 26 0.22 24.84 3.09
N ASN A 27 -1.00 24.40 3.33
CA ASN A 27 -1.70 24.62 4.60
C ASN A 27 -1.45 23.50 5.61
N GLU A 28 -1.30 22.26 5.16
CA GLU A 28 -1.04 21.11 6.02
C GLU A 28 0.41 21.00 6.48
N ARG A 29 1.40 21.61 5.77
CA ARG A 29 2.79 21.70 6.26
C ARG A 29 2.87 22.36 7.65
N LYS A 30 2.02 23.33 7.93
CA LYS A 30 1.99 24.05 9.21
C LYS A 30 1.27 23.26 10.30
N GLU A 31 0.20 22.56 9.97
CA GLU A 31 -0.56 21.76 10.94
C GLU A 31 0.08 20.40 11.23
N ARG A 32 0.67 19.75 10.20
CA ARG A 32 1.39 18.47 10.37
C ARG A 32 2.68 18.62 11.16
N ARG A 33 3.36 19.78 11.08
CA ARG A 33 4.54 20.08 11.91
C ARG A 33 4.21 20.05 13.41
N ASN A 34 2.97 20.34 13.78
CA ASN A 34 2.50 20.27 15.16
C ASN A 34 1.93 18.89 15.55
N ARG A 35 1.38 18.12 14.57
CA ARG A 35 0.95 16.73 14.78
C ARG A 35 2.09 15.70 14.66
N MET A 36 3.23 16.07 14.07
CA MET A 36 4.43 15.21 13.98
C MET A 36 5.12 14.98 15.35
N LYS A 37 4.52 15.40 16.45
CA LYS A 37 4.94 14.96 17.80
C LYS A 37 4.55 13.51 18.12
N GLU A 38 3.71 12.89 17.31
CA GLU A 38 3.44 11.46 17.35
C GLU A 38 4.11 10.80 16.13
N ASN A 39 5.22 10.17 16.39
CA ASN A 39 6.26 9.61 15.52
C ASN A 39 5.83 8.53 14.50
N TRP A 40 4.73 8.67 13.77
CA TRP A 40 4.30 7.68 12.78
C TRP A 40 4.66 8.13 11.37
N ILE A 41 5.89 7.84 10.94
CA ILE A 41 6.32 8.01 9.56
C ILE A 41 6.10 6.69 8.86
N TYR A 42 5.03 6.58 8.07
CA TYR A 42 4.77 5.43 7.22
C TYR A 42 5.81 5.34 6.10
N ARG A 43 6.39 4.17 5.91
CA ARG A 43 7.35 3.91 4.83
C ARG A 43 6.94 2.70 4.03
N ARG A 44 7.29 2.69 2.72
CA ARG A 44 7.14 1.51 1.89
C ARG A 44 7.85 0.33 2.55
N GLY A 45 7.14 -0.80 2.66
CA GLY A 45 7.64 -2.01 3.32
C GLY A 45 7.34 -2.11 4.82
N ASP A 46 6.86 -1.03 5.46
CA ASP A 46 6.40 -1.12 6.85
C ASP A 46 5.18 -2.03 6.94
N VAL A 47 5.11 -2.78 8.02
CA VAL A 47 3.99 -3.68 8.33
C VAL A 47 3.25 -3.14 9.55
N TYR A 48 1.95 -2.96 9.38
CA TYR A 48 1.06 -2.46 10.42
C TYR A 48 -0.12 -3.41 10.65
N LEU A 49 -0.64 -3.41 11.86
CA LEU A 49 -1.97 -3.90 12.14
C LEU A 49 -2.99 -2.84 11.72
N ALA A 50 -3.93 -3.17 10.85
CA ALA A 50 -4.95 -2.24 10.36
C ALA A 50 -6.33 -2.88 10.33
N ASN A 51 -7.38 -2.06 10.50
CA ASN A 51 -8.75 -2.48 10.32
C ASN A 51 -9.17 -2.32 8.85
N LEU A 52 -9.52 -3.43 8.22
CA LEU A 52 -9.94 -3.48 6.81
C LEU A 52 -11.46 -3.48 6.62
N ASP A 53 -12.23 -3.48 7.71
CA ASP A 53 -13.69 -3.45 7.63
C ASP A 53 -14.24 -2.09 7.16
N PRO A 54 -15.40 -2.06 6.49
CA PRO A 54 -16.20 -3.20 6.07
C PRO A 54 -15.60 -3.93 4.86
N TYR A 55 -15.90 -5.21 4.71
CA TYR A 55 -15.52 -6.03 3.56
C TYR A 55 -16.75 -6.77 3.00
N ILE A 56 -16.66 -7.23 1.76
CA ILE A 56 -17.73 -7.98 1.09
C ILE A 56 -17.17 -9.29 0.53
N GLY A 57 -17.86 -10.38 0.79
CA GLY A 57 -17.56 -11.69 0.23
C GLY A 57 -16.14 -12.18 0.53
N SER A 58 -15.33 -12.36 -0.51
CA SER A 58 -13.97 -12.89 -0.42
C SER A 58 -12.90 -11.84 -0.16
N GLU A 59 -13.25 -10.58 -0.01
CA GLU A 59 -12.30 -9.54 0.38
C GLU A 59 -11.69 -9.83 1.74
N GLN A 60 -10.45 -9.41 1.91
CA GLN A 60 -9.81 -9.47 3.22
C GLN A 60 -10.39 -8.38 4.14
N GLY A 61 -10.96 -8.79 5.25
CA GLY A 61 -11.57 -7.91 6.26
C GLY A 61 -11.04 -8.13 7.66
N GLY A 62 -11.63 -7.44 8.63
CA GLY A 62 -11.21 -7.47 10.02
C GLY A 62 -9.90 -6.73 10.28
N THR A 63 -9.42 -6.87 11.50
CA THR A 63 -8.13 -6.30 11.91
C THR A 63 -7.02 -7.32 11.65
N ARG A 64 -6.08 -6.98 10.78
CA ARG A 64 -4.98 -7.87 10.38
C ARG A 64 -3.72 -7.12 9.97
N PRO A 65 -2.58 -7.83 9.87
CA PRO A 65 -1.37 -7.24 9.31
C PRO A 65 -1.55 -6.83 7.85
N VAL A 66 -0.98 -5.68 7.51
CA VAL A 66 -0.89 -5.17 6.14
C VAL A 66 0.52 -4.64 5.89
N VAL A 67 1.02 -4.78 4.68
CA VAL A 67 2.27 -4.16 4.24
C VAL A 67 1.98 -2.91 3.43
N VAL A 68 2.72 -1.84 3.68
CA VAL A 68 2.62 -0.58 2.93
C VAL A 68 3.36 -0.72 1.60
N LEU A 69 2.62 -0.59 0.50
CA LEU A 69 3.14 -0.66 -0.87
C LEU A 69 3.37 0.71 -1.49
N GLN A 70 2.63 1.71 -1.03
CA GLN A 70 2.71 3.08 -1.52
C GLN A 70 4.13 3.64 -1.34
N ASN A 71 4.58 4.44 -2.31
CA ASN A 71 5.88 5.11 -2.23
C ASN A 71 5.93 6.12 -1.07
N ASN A 72 7.14 6.46 -0.63
CA ASN A 72 7.33 7.31 0.55
C ASN A 72 6.83 8.75 0.36
N THR A 73 6.82 9.27 -0.85
CA THR A 73 6.24 10.59 -1.15
C THR A 73 4.73 10.57 -0.92
N GLY A 74 4.04 9.57 -1.47
CA GLY A 74 2.62 9.37 -1.23
C GLY A 74 2.32 9.12 0.26
N ASN A 75 3.13 8.30 0.93
CA ASN A 75 2.99 8.04 2.36
C ASN A 75 3.09 9.32 3.22
N TYR A 76 3.88 10.27 2.78
CA TYR A 76 4.03 11.55 3.48
C TYR A 76 2.84 12.49 3.23
N TYR A 77 2.43 12.63 1.98
CA TYR A 77 1.47 13.68 1.58
C TYR A 77 0.01 13.22 1.59
N CYS A 78 -0.28 11.94 1.33
CA CYS A 78 -1.65 11.44 1.23
C CYS A 78 -2.25 11.09 2.60
N PRO A 79 -3.55 11.31 2.82
CA PRO A 79 -4.25 10.82 4.01
C PRO A 79 -4.47 9.32 4.01
N THR A 80 -4.25 8.66 2.87
CA THR A 80 -4.44 7.24 2.64
C THR A 80 -3.12 6.52 2.41
N LEU A 81 -3.14 5.20 2.57
CA LEU A 81 -2.05 4.28 2.24
C LEU A 81 -2.55 3.23 1.26
N ILE A 82 -1.73 2.88 0.28
CA ILE A 82 -1.93 1.69 -0.54
C ILE A 82 -1.24 0.53 0.18
N VAL A 83 -2.00 -0.50 0.51
CA VAL A 83 -1.54 -1.64 1.30
C VAL A 83 -1.98 -2.96 0.68
N ALA A 84 -1.27 -4.04 1.02
CA ALA A 84 -1.72 -5.41 0.79
C ALA A 84 -1.89 -6.13 2.13
N PRO A 85 -2.96 -6.90 2.32
CA PRO A 85 -3.16 -7.69 3.53
C PRO A 85 -2.21 -8.87 3.59
N ILE A 86 -1.84 -9.23 4.82
CA ILE A 86 -1.00 -10.41 5.13
C ILE A 86 -1.86 -11.41 5.87
N THR A 87 -1.84 -12.67 5.45
CA THR A 87 -2.53 -13.77 6.10
C THR A 87 -1.54 -14.82 6.60
N SER A 88 -1.80 -15.41 7.75
CA SER A 88 -1.05 -16.57 8.28
C SER A 88 -1.48 -17.90 7.65
N LYS A 89 -2.59 -17.93 6.90
CA LYS A 89 -3.14 -19.13 6.26
C LYS A 89 -2.42 -19.44 4.93
N ALA A 90 -1.11 -19.59 4.97
CA ALA A 90 -0.28 -19.85 3.80
C ALA A 90 -0.50 -21.22 3.12
N GLY A 91 -1.29 -22.11 3.73
CA GLY A 91 -1.32 -23.53 3.34
C GLY A 91 -2.27 -23.92 2.21
N LYS A 92 -3.12 -23.04 1.69
CA LYS A 92 -4.17 -23.47 0.75
C LYS A 92 -3.88 -23.26 -0.74
N LYS A 93 -2.98 -22.34 -1.11
CA LYS A 93 -2.57 -22.14 -2.52
C LYS A 93 -1.17 -21.48 -2.57
N PRO A 94 -0.08 -22.22 -2.32
CA PRO A 94 1.26 -21.62 -2.29
C PRO A 94 1.82 -21.19 -3.64
N SER A 95 1.13 -21.48 -4.74
CA SER A 95 1.65 -21.30 -6.11
C SER A 95 0.90 -20.25 -6.93
N GLN A 96 0.14 -19.33 -6.30
CA GLN A 96 -0.43 -18.24 -7.07
C GLN A 96 0.61 -17.12 -7.26
N PRO A 97 0.87 -16.68 -8.50
CA PRO A 97 1.87 -15.64 -8.78
C PRO A 97 1.56 -14.29 -8.12
N THR A 98 0.29 -14.06 -7.79
CA THR A 98 -0.18 -12.87 -7.07
C THR A 98 0.02 -12.92 -5.55
N HIS A 99 0.60 -14.01 -5.04
CA HIS A 99 0.89 -14.20 -3.63
C HIS A 99 2.39 -14.16 -3.38
N TYR A 100 2.80 -13.43 -2.35
CA TYR A 100 4.18 -13.44 -1.87
C TYR A 100 4.25 -14.09 -0.48
N TYR A 101 4.98 -15.20 -0.37
CA TYR A 101 5.21 -15.86 0.90
C TYR A 101 6.47 -15.36 1.57
N ALA A 102 6.34 -14.76 2.75
CA ALA A 102 7.43 -14.34 3.60
C ALA A 102 7.60 -15.32 4.76
N GLU A 103 8.66 -16.12 4.73
CA GLU A 103 9.03 -17.03 5.83
C GLU A 103 9.24 -16.29 7.14
N ARG A 104 9.83 -15.10 7.06
CA ARG A 104 10.12 -14.23 8.18
C ARG A 104 9.87 -12.78 7.81
N ILE A 105 9.11 -12.10 8.65
CA ILE A 105 8.92 -10.66 8.59
C ILE A 105 9.51 -10.10 9.88
N HIS A 106 10.46 -9.18 9.76
CA HIS A 106 11.08 -8.56 10.94
C HIS A 106 10.02 -7.90 11.82
N GLY A 107 9.91 -8.35 13.07
CA GLY A 107 8.90 -7.88 14.02
C GLY A 107 7.61 -8.71 14.08
N LEU A 108 7.44 -9.70 13.18
CA LEU A 108 6.39 -10.72 13.31
C LEU A 108 7.03 -12.09 13.64
N GLU A 109 6.42 -12.81 14.57
CA GLU A 109 6.90 -14.14 14.98
C GLU A 109 6.51 -15.25 13.99
N LEU A 110 5.50 -15.02 13.16
CA LEU A 110 4.94 -16.01 12.25
C LEU A 110 5.17 -15.64 10.80
N PRO A 111 5.37 -16.64 9.93
CA PRO A 111 5.38 -16.40 8.50
C PRO A 111 4.05 -15.83 8.02
N GLY A 112 4.09 -15.13 6.90
CA GLY A 112 2.90 -14.51 6.33
C GLY A 112 2.87 -14.58 4.81
N MET A 113 1.67 -14.66 4.26
CA MET A 113 1.43 -14.56 2.82
C MET A 113 0.83 -13.19 2.53
N VAL A 114 1.49 -12.41 1.70
CA VAL A 114 1.00 -11.14 1.19
C VAL A 114 0.09 -11.42 0.00
N LEU A 115 -1.12 -10.89 0.03
CA LEU A 115 -2.15 -11.10 -0.99
C LEU A 115 -2.19 -9.86 -1.89
N LEU A 116 -1.49 -9.92 -3.04
CA LEU A 116 -1.33 -8.77 -3.91
C LEU A 116 -2.54 -8.55 -4.83
N GLU A 117 -3.36 -9.55 -5.03
CA GLU A 117 -4.68 -9.41 -5.68
C GLU A 117 -5.70 -8.69 -4.78
N GLN A 118 -5.36 -8.49 -3.50
CA GLN A 118 -6.20 -7.81 -2.50
C GLN A 118 -5.65 -6.40 -2.15
N ILE A 119 -4.83 -5.82 -3.01
CA ILE A 119 -4.33 -4.45 -2.82
C ILE A 119 -5.51 -3.50 -2.65
N LYS A 120 -5.45 -2.66 -1.62
CA LYS A 120 -6.47 -1.64 -1.38
C LYS A 120 -5.89 -0.35 -0.80
N SER A 121 -6.62 0.73 -0.99
CA SER A 121 -6.37 2.00 -0.33
C SER A 121 -7.11 2.05 1.00
N ILE A 122 -6.43 2.41 2.07
CA ILE A 122 -7.01 2.60 3.39
C ILE A 122 -6.69 3.99 3.92
N ASP A 123 -7.61 4.58 4.69
CA ASP A 123 -7.33 5.79 5.46
C ASP A 123 -6.33 5.49 6.58
N LYS A 124 -5.38 6.39 6.82
CA LYS A 124 -4.37 6.23 7.90
C LYS A 124 -4.98 6.03 9.28
N ARG A 125 -6.21 6.51 9.52
CA ARG A 125 -6.95 6.29 10.78
C ARG A 125 -7.32 4.82 11.03
N ARG A 126 -7.28 3.97 10.00
CA ARG A 126 -7.49 2.52 10.12
C ARG A 126 -6.29 1.78 10.69
N VAL A 127 -5.12 2.42 10.68
CA VAL A 127 -3.88 1.83 11.21
C VAL A 127 -3.90 1.85 12.73
N LYS A 128 -3.60 0.70 13.34
CA LYS A 128 -3.66 0.49 14.79
C LYS A 128 -2.28 0.46 15.43
N LYS A 129 -1.35 -0.33 14.86
CA LYS A 129 -0.06 -0.61 15.49
C LYS A 129 0.99 -0.94 14.44
N TYR A 130 2.21 -0.44 14.63
CA TYR A 130 3.38 -0.90 13.89
C TYR A 130 3.76 -2.30 14.34
N LEU A 131 4.02 -3.20 13.39
CA LEU A 131 4.40 -4.58 13.68
C LEU A 131 5.84 -4.89 13.28
N GLY A 132 6.31 -4.30 12.18
CA GLY A 132 7.65 -4.59 11.67
C GLY A 132 7.85 -4.06 10.26
N ARG A 133 8.84 -4.63 9.56
CA ARG A 133 9.22 -4.19 8.22
C ARG A 133 9.69 -5.34 7.35
N MET A 134 9.32 -5.30 6.08
CA MET A 134 9.91 -6.13 5.03
C MET A 134 11.33 -5.66 4.71
N THR A 135 12.22 -6.60 4.39
CA THR A 135 13.54 -6.28 3.86
C THR A 135 13.44 -5.68 2.47
N ARG A 136 14.54 -5.07 1.99
CA ARG A 136 14.62 -4.56 0.62
C ARG A 136 14.38 -5.68 -0.39
N GLN A 137 15.05 -6.81 -0.22
CA GLN A 137 14.88 -7.96 -1.10
C GLN A 137 13.42 -8.44 -1.15
N GLN A 138 12.76 -8.58 0.01
CA GLN A 138 11.33 -8.93 0.07
C GLN A 138 10.45 -7.91 -0.67
N MET A 139 10.78 -6.62 -0.59
CA MET A 139 10.02 -5.57 -1.28
C MET A 139 10.27 -5.56 -2.79
N ASP A 140 11.44 -5.98 -3.25
CA ASP A 140 11.76 -6.15 -4.66
C ASP A 140 10.96 -7.35 -5.23
N GLU A 141 10.95 -8.50 -4.54
CA GLU A 141 10.14 -9.68 -4.89
C GLU A 141 8.62 -9.40 -4.86
N ILE A 142 8.14 -8.62 -3.88
CA ILE A 142 6.76 -8.14 -3.82
C ILE A 142 6.47 -7.23 -5.03
N GLY A 143 7.44 -6.43 -5.47
CA GLY A 143 7.32 -5.57 -6.65
C GLY A 143 7.03 -6.39 -7.92
N GLU A 144 7.78 -7.44 -8.16
CA GLU A 144 7.56 -8.37 -9.28
C GLU A 144 6.16 -9.00 -9.23
N ALA A 145 5.75 -9.49 -8.07
CA ALA A 145 4.42 -10.08 -7.91
C ALA A 145 3.27 -9.04 -8.05
N ILE A 146 3.52 -7.75 -7.77
CA ILE A 146 2.57 -6.67 -8.05
C ILE A 146 2.42 -6.46 -9.56
N GLU A 147 3.51 -6.48 -10.31
CA GLU A 147 3.48 -6.35 -11.77
C GLU A 147 2.62 -7.44 -12.40
N GLU A 148 2.75 -8.68 -11.95
CA GLU A 148 1.90 -9.80 -12.37
C GLU A 148 0.44 -9.60 -11.92
N ALA A 149 0.20 -9.25 -10.66
CA ALA A 149 -1.14 -9.08 -10.12
C ALA A 149 -1.95 -7.97 -10.82
N LEU A 150 -1.26 -6.93 -11.30
CA LEU A 150 -1.86 -5.81 -12.02
C LEU A 150 -1.84 -5.96 -13.54
N GLY A 151 -1.27 -7.06 -14.05
CA GLY A 151 -1.14 -7.30 -15.50
C GLY A 151 -0.17 -6.33 -16.17
N LEU A 152 0.80 -5.77 -15.45
CA LEU A 152 1.85 -4.94 -16.02
C LEU A 152 2.92 -5.79 -16.72
N TYR A 153 3.10 -6.98 -16.22
CA TYR A 153 3.86 -8.05 -16.85
C TYR A 153 3.13 -9.37 -16.62
N VAL A 154 2.66 -9.99 -17.70
CA VAL A 154 2.04 -11.31 -17.66
C VAL A 154 2.87 -12.23 -18.56
N PRO A 155 3.55 -13.23 -17.99
CA PRO A 155 4.22 -14.26 -18.80
C PRO A 155 3.21 -14.95 -19.74
N GLU A 156 3.61 -15.26 -20.97
CA GLU A 156 2.74 -15.91 -21.98
C GLU A 156 2.07 -17.19 -21.44
N GLU A 157 2.74 -17.89 -20.52
CA GLU A 157 2.24 -19.14 -19.91
C GLU A 157 1.08 -18.91 -18.93
N MET A 158 0.83 -17.66 -18.54
CA MET A 158 -0.20 -17.26 -17.58
C MET A 158 -1.33 -16.43 -18.19
N GLU A 159 -1.29 -16.19 -19.49
CA GLU A 159 -2.44 -15.57 -20.16
C GLU A 159 -3.65 -16.52 -20.07
N ALA A 160 -4.75 -15.96 -19.54
CA ALA A 160 -6.01 -16.69 -19.49
C ALA A 160 -6.51 -16.96 -20.92
N PRO A 161 -7.13 -18.12 -21.19
CA PRO A 161 -7.65 -18.46 -22.50
C PRO A 161 -8.77 -17.54 -22.98
#